data_6c9274a29b23193b1ee4b3b5fc960340
#
_entry.id   6c9274a29b23193b1ee4b3b5fc960340
#
_cell.length_a   1.000
_cell.length_b   1.000
_cell.length_c   1.000
_cell.angle_alpha   90.00
_cell.angle_beta   90.00
_cell.angle_gamma   90.00
#
_symmetry.space_group_name_H-M   'P 1'
#
loop_
_entity.id
_entity.type
_entity.pdbx_description
1 polymer ?
#
loop_
_entity_poly.entity_id
_entity_poly.type
_entity_poly.pdbx_seq_one_letter_code
_entity_poly.pdbx_strand_id
1 'polypeptide(L)'
;MSDPATSVDPAAVPGVEPPGYARASLAGVLPAVATSLGVTGYADDGLVAALPPARRAVVVLVDGLGERLLRRRGGHAPFLRSLLPTGQSLVCGYPSTTATSMGSFGTGLPPGSHGLVGYEVLDPGTDAVFNELSWTDGPDPRSWQPEPTVFERAAAQGVGVARIGPAYFDGSGLTNAALRGGRFVAAGPLDARIAATAEAVAATKRSLVYLYWGDVDTVGHVHGCTSFEWGEEVERVDAALRRLAALVPDDTAIHVTADHGMVE
;
A
#
# COMPACT_ATOMS: atom_id res chain seq x y z
N MET A 1 -28.65 -21.17 28.64
CA MET A 1 -28.70 -19.74 28.97
C MET A 1 -27.48 -19.17 28.30
N SER A 2 -27.66 -18.59 27.13
CA SER A 2 -26.57 -18.01 26.30
C SER A 2 -26.26 -16.63 26.85
N ASP A 3 -25.02 -16.43 27.23
CA ASP A 3 -24.49 -15.13 27.68
C ASP A 3 -24.53 -14.16 26.49
N PRO A 4 -25.16 -12.99 26.58
CA PRO A 4 -25.14 -12.03 25.49
C PRO A 4 -23.72 -11.45 25.43
N ALA A 5 -22.98 -11.77 24.35
CA ALA A 5 -21.75 -11.10 24.03
C ALA A 5 -21.99 -9.59 24.05
N THR A 6 -21.46 -8.91 25.04
CA THR A 6 -21.46 -7.46 25.14
C THR A 6 -20.68 -6.93 23.93
N SER A 7 -21.41 -6.47 22.92
CA SER A 7 -20.80 -5.69 21.83
C SER A 7 -20.21 -4.43 22.43
N VAL A 8 -18.89 -4.39 22.56
CA VAL A 8 -18.20 -3.16 22.96
C VAL A 8 -18.35 -2.21 21.78
N ASP A 9 -19.13 -1.14 21.99
CA ASP A 9 -19.22 -0.05 21.02
C ASP A 9 -17.83 0.61 20.91
N PRO A 10 -17.17 0.56 19.74
CA PRO A 10 -15.85 1.18 19.55
C PRO A 10 -15.86 2.70 19.75
N ALA A 11 -17.04 3.35 19.72
CA ALA A 11 -17.21 4.76 20.09
C ALA A 11 -17.05 5.01 21.59
N ALA A 12 -16.99 3.95 22.41
CA ALA A 12 -16.88 4.06 23.86
C ALA A 12 -15.44 4.17 24.41
N VAL A 13 -14.41 4.09 23.54
CA VAL A 13 -13.02 4.27 23.97
C VAL A 13 -12.65 5.77 23.87
N PRO A 14 -12.49 6.49 24.99
CA PRO A 14 -12.18 7.91 24.95
C PRO A 14 -10.88 8.17 24.16
N GLY A 15 -10.95 9.03 23.14
CA GLY A 15 -9.80 9.41 22.31
C GLY A 15 -9.52 8.52 21.10
N VAL A 16 -10.32 7.48 20.87
CA VAL A 16 -10.23 6.66 19.65
C VAL A 16 -11.43 6.95 18.76
N GLU A 17 -11.21 7.72 17.71
CA GLU A 17 -12.21 7.86 16.64
C GLU A 17 -12.01 6.72 15.64
N PRO A 18 -13.04 5.93 15.30
CA PRO A 18 -12.92 4.92 14.26
C PRO A 18 -12.57 5.59 12.93
N PRO A 19 -11.67 4.99 12.12
CA PRO A 19 -11.32 5.54 10.82
C PRO A 19 -12.56 5.65 9.95
N GLY A 20 -12.79 6.83 9.40
CA GLY A 20 -13.90 7.04 8.47
C GLY A 20 -13.58 6.44 7.09
N TYR A 21 -13.61 5.12 6.95
CA TYR A 21 -13.29 4.43 5.68
C TYR A 21 -14.18 4.84 4.50
N ALA A 22 -15.35 5.39 4.74
CA ALA A 22 -16.22 5.98 3.71
C ALA A 22 -15.74 7.34 3.17
N ARG A 23 -14.60 7.82 3.69
CA ARG A 23 -13.92 9.03 3.20
C ARG A 23 -12.66 8.63 2.43
N ALA A 24 -11.79 9.61 2.15
CA ALA A 24 -10.52 9.35 1.52
C ALA A 24 -9.68 8.33 2.32
N SER A 25 -9.52 7.13 1.78
CA SER A 25 -8.80 6.04 2.44
C SER A 25 -7.81 5.35 1.49
N LEU A 26 -6.86 4.65 2.07
CA LEU A 26 -5.87 3.86 1.33
C LEU A 26 -6.53 2.81 0.42
N ALA A 27 -7.69 2.28 0.82
CA ALA A 27 -8.47 1.34 0.01
C ALA A 27 -8.88 1.91 -1.36
N GLY A 28 -9.08 3.23 -1.47
CA GLY A 28 -9.47 3.87 -2.73
C GLY A 28 -8.32 4.08 -3.73
N VAL A 29 -7.07 3.96 -3.32
CA VAL A 29 -5.91 4.33 -4.17
C VAL A 29 -5.82 3.46 -5.42
N LEU A 30 -5.68 2.16 -5.28
CA LEU A 30 -5.57 1.27 -6.44
C LEU A 30 -6.84 1.24 -7.30
N PRO A 31 -8.07 1.22 -6.75
CA PRO A 31 -9.29 1.40 -7.55
C PRO A 31 -9.29 2.67 -8.39
N ALA A 32 -8.93 3.82 -7.83
CA ALA A 32 -8.85 5.09 -8.58
C ALA A 32 -7.80 5.04 -9.70
N VAL A 33 -6.61 4.48 -9.40
CA VAL A 33 -5.55 4.30 -10.41
C VAL A 33 -6.00 3.32 -11.50
N ALA A 34 -6.61 2.20 -11.16
CA ALA A 34 -7.13 1.23 -12.12
C ALA A 34 -8.21 1.86 -13.01
N THR A 35 -9.11 2.65 -12.42
CA THR A 35 -10.16 3.39 -13.17
C THR A 35 -9.53 4.40 -14.14
N SER A 36 -8.49 5.13 -13.74
CA SER A 36 -7.77 6.06 -14.63
C SER A 36 -7.14 5.35 -15.83
N LEU A 37 -6.78 4.07 -15.68
CA LEU A 37 -6.30 3.19 -16.75
C LEU A 37 -7.43 2.55 -17.57
N GLY A 38 -8.70 2.89 -17.30
CA GLY A 38 -9.88 2.35 -18.00
C GLY A 38 -10.27 0.95 -17.53
N VAL A 39 -9.90 0.52 -16.34
CA VAL A 39 -10.45 -0.68 -15.68
C VAL A 39 -11.83 -0.35 -15.15
N THR A 40 -12.80 -1.20 -15.41
CA THR A 40 -14.20 -1.03 -14.98
C THR A 40 -14.54 -1.90 -13.78
N GLY A 41 -15.69 -1.62 -13.16
CA GLY A 41 -16.22 -2.42 -12.03
C GLY A 41 -15.83 -1.86 -10.65
N TYR A 42 -15.30 -0.63 -10.57
CA TYR A 42 -15.17 0.13 -9.35
C TYR A 42 -16.26 1.19 -9.28
N ALA A 43 -16.89 1.32 -8.12
CA ALA A 43 -17.79 2.43 -7.86
C ALA A 43 -16.98 3.73 -7.68
N ASP A 44 -17.53 4.85 -8.15
CA ASP A 44 -17.06 6.17 -7.73
C ASP A 44 -17.69 6.46 -6.37
N ASP A 45 -17.03 5.96 -5.33
CA ASP A 45 -17.48 6.08 -3.94
C ASP A 45 -16.84 7.28 -3.22
N GLY A 46 -16.03 8.07 -3.94
CA GLY A 46 -15.36 9.25 -3.40
C GLY A 46 -14.24 8.95 -2.40
N LEU A 47 -13.79 7.70 -2.30
CA LEU A 47 -12.70 7.30 -1.39
C LEU A 47 -11.37 7.95 -1.74
N VAL A 48 -11.14 8.24 -3.01
CA VAL A 48 -10.02 9.04 -3.52
C VAL A 48 -10.55 9.93 -4.64
N ALA A 49 -10.04 11.15 -4.76
CA ALA A 49 -10.40 12.05 -5.85
C ALA A 49 -10.19 11.38 -7.21
N ALA A 50 -11.10 11.64 -8.14
CA ALA A 50 -11.01 11.11 -9.50
C ALA A 50 -9.67 11.52 -10.15
N LEU A 51 -8.93 10.52 -10.62
CA LEU A 51 -7.65 10.72 -11.30
C LEU A 51 -7.89 10.95 -12.81
N PRO A 52 -7.09 11.79 -13.46
CA PRO A 52 -7.20 11.97 -14.90
C PRO A 52 -6.89 10.66 -15.63
N PRO A 53 -7.50 10.41 -16.81
CA PRO A 53 -7.19 9.24 -17.62
C PRO A 53 -5.69 9.12 -17.92
N ALA A 54 -5.15 7.92 -17.77
CA ALA A 54 -3.75 7.62 -18.03
C ALA A 54 -3.61 6.34 -18.86
N ARG A 55 -2.48 6.22 -19.56
CA ARG A 55 -2.13 4.96 -20.24
C ARG A 55 -1.25 4.07 -19.37
N ARG A 56 -0.41 4.68 -18.57
CA ARG A 56 0.55 4.02 -17.69
C ARG A 56 0.45 4.63 -16.31
N ALA A 57 0.53 3.80 -15.29
CA ALA A 57 0.58 4.26 -13.92
C ALA A 57 1.65 3.51 -13.13
N VAL A 58 2.38 4.24 -12.31
CA VAL A 58 3.25 3.71 -11.26
C VAL A 58 2.65 4.11 -9.92
N VAL A 59 2.44 3.15 -9.04
CA VAL A 59 2.09 3.40 -7.65
C VAL A 59 3.27 3.00 -6.78
N VAL A 60 3.88 3.99 -6.14
CA VAL A 60 4.97 3.78 -5.19
C VAL A 60 4.39 3.80 -3.79
N LEU A 61 4.61 2.74 -3.03
CA LEU A 61 4.28 2.69 -1.62
C LEU A 61 5.58 2.70 -0.82
N VAL A 62 5.72 3.74 0.00
CA VAL A 62 6.85 3.90 0.92
C VAL A 62 6.33 3.63 2.32
N ASP A 63 6.71 2.45 2.87
CA ASP A 63 6.25 1.96 4.16
C ASP A 63 6.64 2.93 5.29
N GLY A 64 5.71 3.21 6.18
CA GLY A 64 5.90 4.07 7.33
C GLY A 64 6.03 5.57 7.05
N LEU A 65 6.08 6.01 5.77
CA LEU A 65 6.21 7.43 5.39
C LEU A 65 4.86 8.14 5.35
N GLY A 66 4.17 8.20 6.46
CA GLY A 66 2.89 8.91 6.54
C GLY A 66 3.01 10.41 6.27
N GLU A 67 1.93 11.00 5.78
CA GLU A 67 1.87 12.42 5.41
C GLU A 67 2.35 13.37 6.53
N ARG A 68 2.00 13.09 7.79
CA ARG A 68 2.40 13.93 8.93
C ARG A 68 3.92 13.96 9.11
N LEU A 69 4.59 12.82 8.91
CA LEU A 69 6.06 12.74 8.94
C LEU A 69 6.68 13.49 7.76
N LEU A 70 6.16 13.28 6.56
CA LEU A 70 6.62 13.98 5.37
C LEU A 70 6.48 15.51 5.53
N ARG A 71 5.38 16.01 6.10
CA ARG A 71 5.20 17.44 6.39
C ARG A 71 6.17 17.94 7.44
N ARG A 72 6.39 17.18 8.53
CA ARG A 72 7.28 17.57 9.62
C ARG A 72 8.75 17.54 9.20
N ARG A 73 9.14 16.55 8.42
CA ARG A 73 10.52 16.28 7.98
C ARG A 73 10.79 16.61 6.50
N GLY A 74 9.92 17.39 5.88
CA GLY A 74 9.97 17.73 4.45
C GLY A 74 11.24 18.41 3.95
N GLY A 75 12.16 18.81 4.86
CA GLY A 75 13.50 19.23 4.51
C GLY A 75 14.34 18.12 3.87
N HIS A 76 14.10 16.86 4.26
CA HIS A 76 14.75 15.66 3.71
C HIS A 76 14.12 15.15 2.41
N ALA A 77 12.95 15.67 2.02
CA ALA A 77 12.19 15.20 0.87
C ALA A 77 11.66 16.36 0.00
N PRO A 78 12.55 17.19 -0.61
CA PRO A 78 12.13 18.35 -1.38
C PRO A 78 11.25 17.99 -2.60
N PHE A 79 11.50 16.88 -3.28
CA PHE A 79 10.69 16.41 -4.40
C PHE A 79 9.31 15.95 -3.92
N LEU A 80 9.22 15.05 -2.96
CA LEU A 80 7.95 14.57 -2.42
C LEU A 80 7.15 15.71 -1.79
N ARG A 81 7.81 16.61 -1.07
CA ARG A 81 7.16 17.81 -0.51
C ARG A 81 6.54 18.68 -1.58
N SER A 82 7.16 18.79 -2.76
CA SER A 82 6.62 19.59 -3.87
C SER A 82 5.30 19.02 -4.42
N LEU A 83 5.01 17.74 -4.19
CA LEU A 83 3.79 17.06 -4.65
C LEU A 83 2.63 17.20 -3.64
N LEU A 84 2.91 17.53 -2.38
CA LEU A 84 1.87 17.65 -1.34
C LEU A 84 0.72 18.59 -1.66
N PRO A 85 0.91 19.75 -2.35
CA PRO A 85 -0.21 20.63 -2.67
C PRO A 85 -1.26 20.03 -3.60
N THR A 86 -0.89 19.03 -4.39
CA THR A 86 -1.78 18.28 -5.29
C THR A 86 -2.19 16.92 -4.72
N GLY A 87 -1.66 16.57 -3.54
CA GLY A 87 -1.94 15.33 -2.85
C GLY A 87 -3.23 15.38 -2.06
N GLN A 88 -3.70 14.22 -1.66
CA GLN A 88 -4.85 14.02 -0.78
C GLN A 88 -4.42 13.28 0.48
N SER A 89 -4.89 13.76 1.64
CA SER A 89 -4.71 13.02 2.91
C SER A 89 -5.64 11.82 2.94
N LEU A 90 -5.08 10.66 3.23
CA LEU A 90 -5.80 9.40 3.30
C LEU A 90 -5.75 8.82 4.72
N VAL A 91 -6.79 8.12 5.11
CA VAL A 91 -6.75 7.26 6.31
C VAL A 91 -6.24 5.87 5.90
N CYS A 92 -5.36 5.31 6.72
CA CYS A 92 -4.89 3.92 6.58
C CYS A 92 -5.82 2.94 7.30
N GLY A 93 -5.49 1.65 7.27
CA GLY A 93 -6.17 0.61 8.04
C GLY A 93 -6.09 0.86 9.57
N TYR A 94 -7.04 0.30 10.31
CA TYR A 94 -6.99 0.24 11.76
C TYR A 94 -7.19 -1.22 12.21
N PRO A 95 -6.25 -1.75 13.00
CA PRO A 95 -5.01 -1.12 13.48
C PRO A 95 -4.08 -0.72 12.32
N SER A 96 -3.25 0.31 12.53
CA SER A 96 -2.36 0.86 11.50
C SER A 96 -1.10 0.00 11.32
N THR A 97 -1.29 -1.24 10.91
CA THR A 97 -0.23 -2.21 10.60
C THR A 97 -0.08 -2.37 9.09
N THR A 98 1.12 -2.74 8.65
CA THR A 98 1.40 -3.04 7.24
C THR A 98 0.43 -4.08 6.68
N ALA A 99 0.17 -5.19 7.40
CA ALA A 99 -0.72 -6.24 6.90
C ALA A 99 -2.14 -5.74 6.63
N THR A 100 -2.75 -5.01 7.59
CA THR A 100 -4.08 -4.42 7.46
C THR A 100 -4.14 -3.42 6.31
N SER A 101 -3.13 -2.55 6.22
CA SER A 101 -3.04 -1.53 5.18
C SER A 101 -2.81 -2.11 3.79
N MET A 102 -1.97 -3.17 3.66
CA MET A 102 -1.76 -3.88 2.40
C MET A 102 -3.03 -4.60 1.94
N GLY A 103 -3.81 -5.19 2.89
CA GLY A 103 -5.13 -5.73 2.60
C GLY A 103 -6.05 -4.68 1.97
N SER A 104 -6.17 -3.53 2.59
CA SER A 104 -6.98 -2.42 2.09
C SER A 104 -6.47 -1.89 0.75
N PHE A 105 -5.17 -1.67 0.61
CA PHE A 105 -4.54 -1.21 -0.61
C PHE A 105 -4.76 -2.17 -1.78
N GLY A 106 -4.48 -3.46 -1.57
CA GLY A 106 -4.50 -4.44 -2.66
C GLY A 106 -5.89 -4.88 -3.09
N THR A 107 -6.85 -4.94 -2.18
CA THR A 107 -8.24 -5.36 -2.49
C THR A 107 -9.15 -4.20 -2.88
N GLY A 108 -8.83 -2.99 -2.42
CA GLY A 108 -9.73 -1.83 -2.52
C GLY A 108 -10.88 -1.86 -1.50
N LEU A 109 -10.76 -2.65 -0.43
CA LEU A 109 -11.80 -2.86 0.57
C LEU A 109 -11.35 -2.39 1.97
N PRO A 110 -12.26 -2.07 2.87
CA PRO A 110 -11.91 -1.79 4.27
C PRO A 110 -11.53 -3.08 5.02
N PRO A 111 -10.80 -2.99 6.16
CA PRO A 111 -10.30 -4.15 6.91
C PRO A 111 -11.35 -5.19 7.25
N GLY A 112 -12.53 -4.78 7.70
CA GLY A 112 -13.62 -5.70 8.03
C GLY A 112 -14.19 -6.48 6.83
N SER A 113 -13.87 -6.08 5.59
CA SER A 113 -14.30 -6.78 4.38
C SER A 113 -13.23 -7.72 3.82
N HIS A 114 -11.95 -7.35 3.91
CA HIS A 114 -10.87 -8.22 3.39
C HIS A 114 -10.28 -9.15 4.45
N GLY A 115 -10.58 -8.97 5.74
CA GLY A 115 -10.23 -9.89 6.80
C GLY A 115 -8.79 -9.80 7.34
N LEU A 116 -7.91 -8.98 6.77
CA LEU A 116 -6.58 -8.70 7.33
C LEU A 116 -6.73 -7.58 8.36
N VAL A 117 -6.72 -7.93 9.65
CA VAL A 117 -7.19 -7.03 10.69
C VAL A 117 -6.18 -6.77 11.82
N GLY A 118 -4.95 -7.25 11.67
CA GLY A 118 -3.94 -7.05 12.70
C GLY A 118 -2.52 -7.39 12.26
N TYR A 119 -1.63 -7.42 13.23
CA TYR A 119 -0.29 -7.93 13.11
C TYR A 119 -0.26 -9.43 13.46
N GLU A 120 -0.90 -9.79 14.57
CA GLU A 120 -1.15 -11.15 15.01
C GLU A 120 -2.66 -11.34 15.20
N VAL A 121 -3.19 -12.41 14.64
CA VAL A 121 -4.62 -12.71 14.64
C VAL A 121 -4.87 -14.17 14.96
N LEU A 122 -6.01 -14.46 15.59
CA LEU A 122 -6.45 -15.81 15.86
C LEU A 122 -7.03 -16.44 14.57
N ASP A 123 -6.51 -17.60 14.19
CA ASP A 123 -7.17 -18.49 13.23
C ASP A 123 -8.20 -19.35 13.96
N PRO A 124 -9.50 -19.12 13.78
CA PRO A 124 -10.53 -19.90 14.46
C PRO A 124 -10.60 -21.37 13.97
N GLY A 125 -10.00 -21.66 12.81
CA GLY A 125 -9.96 -23.03 12.28
C GLY A 125 -8.98 -23.94 13.01
N THR A 126 -7.91 -23.37 13.53
CA THR A 126 -6.84 -24.09 14.24
C THR A 126 -6.73 -23.74 15.72
N ASP A 127 -7.46 -22.73 16.18
CA ASP A 127 -7.37 -22.12 17.53
C ASP A 127 -5.93 -21.66 17.85
N ALA A 128 -5.21 -21.19 16.83
CA ALA A 128 -3.83 -20.73 16.94
C ALA A 128 -3.71 -19.27 16.46
N VAL A 129 -2.79 -18.53 17.08
CA VAL A 129 -2.43 -17.18 16.65
C VAL A 129 -1.33 -17.27 15.59
N PHE A 130 -1.48 -16.56 14.49
CA PHE A 130 -0.44 -16.40 13.49
C PHE A 130 -0.21 -14.93 13.16
N ASN A 131 0.96 -14.63 12.59
CA ASN A 131 1.35 -13.28 12.21
C ASN A 131 0.99 -13.04 10.73
N GLU A 132 0.11 -12.05 10.44
CA GLU A 132 -0.34 -11.74 9.08
C GLU A 132 0.77 -11.10 8.21
N LEU A 133 1.88 -10.64 8.78
CA LEU A 133 3.00 -10.09 8.01
C LEU A 133 3.96 -11.19 7.55
N SER A 134 4.44 -12.04 8.46
CA SER A 134 5.37 -13.14 8.15
C SER A 134 4.68 -14.36 7.57
N TRP A 135 3.42 -14.57 7.93
CA TRP A 135 2.58 -15.70 7.55
C TRP A 135 3.11 -17.08 8.01
N THR A 136 4.03 -17.09 8.97
CA THR A 136 4.58 -18.34 9.51
C THR A 136 3.46 -19.17 10.15
N ASP A 137 3.33 -20.42 9.70
CA ASP A 137 2.29 -21.36 10.14
C ASP A 137 0.84 -20.85 9.97
N GLY A 138 0.65 -19.81 9.16
CA GLY A 138 -0.67 -19.27 8.87
C GLY A 138 -1.48 -20.13 7.89
N PRO A 139 -2.80 -19.89 7.80
CA PRO A 139 -3.69 -20.59 6.88
C PRO A 139 -3.35 -20.29 5.41
N ASP A 140 -3.98 -21.02 4.47
CA ASP A 140 -3.83 -20.68 3.05
C ASP A 140 -4.23 -19.22 2.79
N PRO A 141 -3.33 -18.38 2.24
CA PRO A 141 -3.57 -16.94 2.12
C PRO A 141 -4.76 -16.58 1.23
N ARG A 142 -5.10 -17.42 0.24
CA ARG A 142 -6.22 -17.19 -0.67
C ARG A 142 -7.55 -17.60 -0.03
N SER A 143 -7.52 -18.55 0.87
CA SER A 143 -8.69 -18.92 1.66
C SER A 143 -8.95 -17.91 2.78
N TRP A 144 -7.88 -17.38 3.38
CA TRP A 144 -7.97 -16.35 4.42
C TRP A 144 -8.50 -15.02 3.88
N GLN A 145 -7.96 -14.57 2.75
CA GLN A 145 -8.43 -13.38 2.03
C GLN A 145 -8.91 -13.80 0.61
N PRO A 146 -10.19 -14.14 0.44
CA PRO A 146 -10.72 -14.65 -0.83
C PRO A 146 -11.03 -13.54 -1.87
N GLU A 147 -11.17 -12.28 -1.44
CA GLU A 147 -11.57 -11.20 -2.32
C GLU A 147 -10.54 -10.94 -3.44
N PRO A 148 -10.95 -10.78 -4.70
CA PRO A 148 -10.04 -10.47 -5.78
C PRO A 148 -9.31 -9.15 -5.54
N THR A 149 -8.00 -9.14 -5.80
CA THR A 149 -7.21 -7.91 -5.71
C THR A 149 -7.45 -6.99 -6.91
N VAL A 150 -7.13 -5.71 -6.76
CA VAL A 150 -7.16 -4.74 -7.86
C VAL A 150 -6.20 -5.14 -8.98
N PHE A 151 -5.05 -5.72 -8.63
CA PHE A 151 -4.08 -6.22 -9.62
C PHE A 151 -4.65 -7.37 -10.46
N GLU A 152 -5.36 -8.33 -9.85
CA GLU A 152 -6.04 -9.41 -10.59
C GLU A 152 -7.11 -8.85 -11.52
N ARG A 153 -7.94 -7.93 -11.05
CA ARG A 153 -9.00 -7.29 -11.85
C ARG A 153 -8.43 -6.49 -13.02
N ALA A 154 -7.35 -5.74 -12.80
CA ALA A 154 -6.67 -4.98 -13.83
C ALA A 154 -6.04 -5.91 -14.90
N ALA A 155 -5.36 -6.97 -14.47
CA ALA A 155 -4.77 -7.95 -15.36
C ALA A 155 -5.83 -8.67 -16.21
N ALA A 156 -6.95 -9.06 -15.61
CA ALA A 156 -8.09 -9.68 -16.32
C ALA A 156 -8.67 -8.78 -17.41
N GLN A 157 -8.52 -7.46 -17.28
CA GLN A 157 -8.96 -6.47 -18.28
C GLN A 157 -7.84 -6.01 -19.22
N GLY A 158 -6.74 -6.78 -19.31
CA GLY A 158 -5.66 -6.56 -20.27
C GLY A 158 -4.70 -5.41 -19.92
N VAL A 159 -4.64 -4.99 -18.66
CA VAL A 159 -3.58 -4.10 -18.16
C VAL A 159 -2.33 -4.94 -17.85
N GLY A 160 -1.18 -4.51 -18.34
CA GLY A 160 0.11 -5.12 -17.96
C GLY A 160 0.45 -4.78 -16.51
N VAL A 161 0.28 -5.74 -15.60
CA VAL A 161 0.53 -5.54 -14.16
C VAL A 161 1.90 -6.08 -13.77
N ALA A 162 2.70 -5.27 -13.08
CA ALA A 162 3.96 -5.69 -12.48
C ALA A 162 4.07 -5.18 -11.03
N ARG A 163 4.64 -6.00 -10.15
CA ARG A 163 4.90 -5.69 -8.74
C ARG A 163 6.39 -5.81 -8.47
N ILE A 164 7.01 -4.73 -8.05
CA ILE A 164 8.46 -4.63 -7.84
C ILE A 164 8.74 -4.64 -6.32
N GLY A 165 9.57 -5.54 -5.88
CA GLY A 165 9.92 -5.66 -4.47
C GLY A 165 11.09 -6.62 -4.23
N PRO A 166 11.47 -6.85 -2.97
CA PRO A 166 12.52 -7.81 -2.63
C PRO A 166 12.09 -9.24 -2.95
N ALA A 167 13.06 -10.09 -3.33
CA ALA A 167 12.79 -11.45 -3.80
C ALA A 167 11.98 -12.31 -2.81
N TYR A 168 12.17 -12.12 -1.51
CA TYR A 168 11.47 -12.89 -0.49
C TYR A 168 9.97 -12.58 -0.36
N PHE A 169 9.48 -11.53 -1.03
CA PHE A 169 8.05 -11.26 -1.13
C PHE A 169 7.36 -12.04 -2.24
N ASP A 170 8.13 -12.56 -3.21
CA ASP A 170 7.54 -13.37 -4.27
C ASP A 170 6.99 -14.67 -3.67
N GLY A 171 5.68 -14.84 -3.75
CA GLY A 171 4.99 -15.99 -3.19
C GLY A 171 4.82 -15.97 -1.66
N SER A 172 5.22 -14.89 -0.94
CA SER A 172 4.96 -14.78 0.51
C SER A 172 3.46 -14.77 0.81
N GLY A 173 3.09 -15.15 2.06
CA GLY A 173 1.69 -15.25 2.47
C GLY A 173 0.95 -13.93 2.31
N LEU A 174 1.49 -12.82 2.83
CA LEU A 174 0.88 -11.50 2.69
C LEU A 174 0.76 -11.07 1.22
N THR A 175 1.78 -11.34 0.38
CA THR A 175 1.71 -11.04 -1.06
C THR A 175 0.60 -11.84 -1.74
N ASN A 176 0.44 -13.11 -1.38
CA ASN A 176 -0.63 -13.96 -1.91
C ASN A 176 -2.01 -13.59 -1.38
N ALA A 177 -2.11 -13.12 -0.15
CA ALA A 177 -3.37 -12.63 0.40
C ALA A 177 -3.77 -11.27 -0.22
N ALA A 178 -2.92 -10.27 -0.11
CA ALA A 178 -3.27 -8.87 -0.34
C ALA A 178 -2.89 -8.33 -1.73
N LEU A 179 -1.81 -8.83 -2.35
CA LEU A 179 -1.18 -8.18 -3.51
C LEU A 179 -1.05 -9.10 -4.72
N ARG A 180 -1.74 -10.25 -4.77
CA ARG A 180 -1.67 -11.19 -5.88
C ARG A 180 -2.18 -10.58 -7.19
N GLY A 181 -1.69 -11.10 -8.32
CA GLY A 181 -2.03 -10.65 -9.66
C GLY A 181 -0.85 -10.00 -10.40
N GLY A 182 -0.82 -10.17 -11.73
CA GLY A 182 0.28 -9.74 -12.55
C GLY A 182 1.60 -10.50 -12.28
N ARG A 183 2.71 -9.99 -12.84
CA ARG A 183 4.05 -10.58 -12.61
C ARG A 183 4.73 -9.94 -11.40
N PHE A 184 5.49 -10.73 -10.66
CA PHE A 184 6.42 -10.21 -9.67
C PHE A 184 7.80 -10.00 -10.31
N VAL A 185 8.47 -8.90 -9.97
CA VAL A 185 9.83 -8.58 -10.43
C VAL A 185 10.69 -8.36 -9.19
N ALA A 186 11.53 -9.33 -8.90
CA ALA A 186 12.44 -9.25 -7.78
C ALA A 186 13.56 -8.23 -8.04
N ALA A 187 13.69 -7.23 -7.18
CA ALA A 187 14.78 -6.26 -7.21
C ALA A 187 15.14 -5.87 -5.76
N GLY A 188 16.42 -5.95 -5.42
CA GLY A 188 16.90 -5.70 -4.06
C GLY A 188 17.15 -4.22 -3.78
N PRO A 189 18.27 -3.64 -4.24
CA PRO A 189 18.62 -2.24 -4.00
C PRO A 189 17.63 -1.26 -4.63
N LEU A 190 17.49 -0.08 -4.03
CA LEU A 190 16.57 0.96 -4.49
C LEU A 190 16.78 1.31 -5.97
N ASP A 191 18.02 1.47 -6.41
CA ASP A 191 18.35 1.78 -7.80
C ASP A 191 17.91 0.68 -8.77
N ALA A 192 18.04 -0.58 -8.37
CA ALA A 192 17.55 -1.71 -9.16
C ALA A 192 16.02 -1.73 -9.24
N ARG A 193 15.31 -1.37 -8.15
CA ARG A 193 13.85 -1.23 -8.16
C ARG A 193 13.38 -0.10 -9.06
N ILE A 194 14.08 1.05 -9.05
CA ILE A 194 13.78 2.18 -9.95
C ILE A 194 13.95 1.76 -11.41
N ALA A 195 15.06 1.10 -11.76
CA ALA A 195 15.31 0.61 -13.12
C ALA A 195 14.23 -0.40 -13.56
N ALA A 196 13.95 -1.40 -12.71
CA ALA A 196 12.93 -2.41 -12.98
C ALA A 196 11.52 -1.80 -13.12
N THR A 197 11.21 -0.75 -12.36
CA THR A 197 9.94 -0.01 -12.46
C THR A 197 9.83 0.70 -13.80
N ALA A 198 10.86 1.42 -14.21
CA ALA A 198 10.89 2.13 -15.50
C ALA A 198 10.78 1.16 -16.69
N GLU A 199 11.48 0.02 -16.63
CA GLU A 199 11.35 -1.03 -17.63
C GLU A 199 9.95 -1.64 -17.67
N ALA A 200 9.40 -1.99 -16.50
CA ALA A 200 8.10 -2.63 -16.41
C ALA A 200 6.96 -1.72 -16.91
N VAL A 201 7.00 -0.43 -16.60
CA VAL A 201 5.96 0.53 -17.05
C VAL A 201 6.03 0.77 -18.55
N ALA A 202 7.23 0.74 -19.15
CA ALA A 202 7.42 0.91 -20.58
C ALA A 202 7.10 -0.35 -21.39
N ALA A 203 7.07 -1.54 -20.77
CA ALA A 203 6.94 -2.83 -21.45
C ALA A 203 5.60 -3.02 -22.17
N THR A 204 4.54 -2.31 -21.76
CA THR A 204 3.20 -2.43 -22.36
C THR A 204 2.59 -1.06 -22.62
N LYS A 205 1.60 -1.01 -23.55
CA LYS A 205 0.89 0.24 -23.89
C LYS A 205 -0.03 0.73 -22.78
N ARG A 206 -0.51 -0.18 -21.92
CA ARG A 206 -1.35 0.08 -20.77
C ARG A 206 -0.81 -0.72 -19.59
N SER A 207 -0.28 -0.05 -18.58
CA SER A 207 0.44 -0.70 -17.49
C SER A 207 0.09 -0.11 -16.12
N LEU A 208 0.07 -0.99 -15.13
CA LEU A 208 0.01 -0.68 -13.70
C LEU A 208 1.22 -1.31 -13.03
N VAL A 209 2.13 -0.48 -12.55
CA VAL A 209 3.33 -0.95 -11.86
C VAL A 209 3.27 -0.53 -10.39
N TYR A 210 3.39 -1.48 -9.50
CA TYR A 210 3.53 -1.25 -8.06
C TYR A 210 4.99 -1.38 -7.65
N LEU A 211 5.49 -0.38 -6.95
CA LEU A 211 6.83 -0.36 -6.36
C LEU A 211 6.70 -0.22 -4.84
N TYR A 212 7.26 -1.18 -4.10
CA TYR A 212 7.34 -1.16 -2.64
C TYR A 212 8.73 -0.77 -2.16
N TRP A 213 8.77 0.07 -1.13
CA TRP A 213 9.98 0.40 -0.39
C TRP A 213 9.73 0.39 1.12
N GLY A 214 10.41 -0.49 1.87
CA GLY A 214 10.19 -0.73 3.29
C GLY A 214 11.26 -0.15 4.22
N ASP A 215 12.38 0.33 3.69
CA ASP A 215 13.52 0.68 4.54
C ASP A 215 13.26 1.94 5.40
N VAL A 216 12.35 2.84 5.00
CA VAL A 216 11.97 4.01 5.82
C VAL A 216 11.30 3.56 7.11
N ASP A 217 10.40 2.57 7.04
CA ASP A 217 9.76 1.99 8.22
C ASP A 217 10.79 1.24 9.07
N THR A 218 11.61 0.39 8.46
CA THR A 218 12.64 -0.38 9.15
C THR A 218 13.62 0.52 9.91
N VAL A 219 14.11 1.59 9.27
CA VAL A 219 15.01 2.56 9.92
C VAL A 219 14.28 3.31 11.03
N GLY A 220 13.01 3.65 10.82
CA GLY A 220 12.17 4.28 11.83
C GLY A 220 12.00 3.43 13.08
N HIS A 221 11.79 2.12 12.93
CA HIS A 221 11.68 1.19 14.05
C HIS A 221 13.00 1.01 14.83
N VAL A 222 14.14 1.08 14.15
CA VAL A 222 15.46 0.89 14.79
C VAL A 222 15.98 2.16 15.44
N HIS A 223 15.82 3.31 14.78
CA HIS A 223 16.47 4.56 15.17
C HIS A 223 15.48 5.67 15.59
N GLY A 224 14.18 5.46 15.38
CA GLY A 224 13.15 6.48 15.57
C GLY A 224 12.94 7.35 14.32
N CYS A 225 11.72 7.80 14.11
CA CYS A 225 11.35 8.60 12.92
C CYS A 225 11.81 10.07 12.97
N THR A 226 12.51 10.48 14.03
CA THR A 226 13.18 11.79 14.13
C THR A 226 14.69 11.70 14.04
N SER A 227 15.27 10.51 13.92
CA SER A 227 16.71 10.29 13.83
C SER A 227 17.35 10.86 12.56
N PHE A 228 18.68 10.95 12.59
CA PHE A 228 19.47 11.32 11.42
C PHE A 228 19.38 10.24 10.33
N GLU A 229 19.51 8.99 10.72
CA GLU A 229 19.44 7.80 9.84
C GLU A 229 18.12 7.73 9.09
N TRP A 230 17.01 8.02 9.77
CA TRP A 230 15.70 8.09 9.12
C TRP A 230 15.65 9.23 8.09
N GLY A 231 16.23 10.38 8.42
CA GLY A 231 16.34 11.51 7.50
C GLY A 231 17.13 11.15 6.24
N GLU A 232 18.27 10.48 6.37
CA GLU A 232 19.09 10.01 5.23
C GLU A 232 18.32 9.01 4.35
N GLU A 233 17.56 8.09 4.94
CA GLU A 233 16.78 7.13 4.18
C GLU A 233 15.66 7.82 3.39
N VAL A 234 15.00 8.81 3.97
CA VAL A 234 13.99 9.63 3.26
C VAL A 234 14.63 10.42 2.11
N GLU A 235 15.83 10.99 2.29
CA GLU A 235 16.57 11.66 1.21
C GLU A 235 16.91 10.73 0.06
N ARG A 236 17.29 9.48 0.35
CA ARG A 236 17.56 8.46 -0.67
C ARG A 236 16.31 8.14 -1.48
N VAL A 237 15.18 7.94 -0.81
CA VAL A 237 13.88 7.70 -1.45
C VAL A 237 13.47 8.88 -2.32
N ASP A 238 13.54 10.10 -1.79
CA ASP A 238 13.18 11.33 -2.51
C ASP A 238 13.98 11.48 -3.81
N ALA A 239 15.31 11.31 -3.73
CA ALA A 239 16.19 11.37 -4.90
C ALA A 239 15.89 10.26 -5.91
N ALA A 240 15.58 9.04 -5.44
CA ALA A 240 15.26 7.92 -6.30
C ALA A 240 13.92 8.13 -7.03
N LEU A 241 12.90 8.64 -6.35
CA LEU A 241 11.59 8.92 -6.97
C LEU A 241 11.67 10.08 -7.95
N ARG A 242 12.48 11.09 -7.67
CA ARG A 242 12.79 12.15 -8.64
C ARG A 242 13.43 11.58 -9.91
N ARG A 243 14.38 10.63 -9.78
CA ARG A 243 14.97 9.95 -10.95
C ARG A 243 13.95 9.09 -11.68
N LEU A 244 13.09 8.36 -10.96
CA LEU A 244 12.02 7.58 -11.58
C LEU A 244 11.15 8.45 -12.47
N ALA A 245 10.75 9.62 -11.98
CA ALA A 245 9.95 10.58 -12.75
C ALA A 245 10.62 11.04 -14.06
N ALA A 246 11.95 11.04 -14.11
CA ALA A 246 12.71 11.38 -15.32
C ALA A 246 12.97 10.18 -16.26
N LEU A 247 12.75 8.94 -15.80
CA LEU A 247 13.03 7.71 -16.56
C LEU A 247 11.80 7.10 -17.22
N VAL A 248 10.61 7.33 -16.67
CA VAL A 248 9.37 6.78 -17.21
C VAL A 248 8.90 7.55 -18.44
N PRO A 249 8.11 6.91 -19.33
CA PRO A 249 7.49 7.62 -20.46
C PRO A 249 6.63 8.81 -20.01
N ASP A 250 6.58 9.87 -20.82
CA ASP A 250 5.86 11.12 -20.50
C ASP A 250 4.35 10.94 -20.23
N ASP A 251 3.74 9.88 -20.77
CA ASP A 251 2.33 9.51 -20.55
C ASP A 251 2.11 8.63 -19.32
N THR A 252 3.05 8.61 -18.38
CA THR A 252 2.98 7.84 -17.14
C THR A 252 2.56 8.71 -15.97
N ALA A 253 1.48 8.33 -15.31
CA ALA A 253 1.10 8.90 -14.01
C ALA A 253 1.89 8.22 -12.88
N ILE A 254 2.51 9.00 -11.99
CA ILE A 254 3.19 8.48 -10.80
C ILE A 254 2.38 8.92 -9.57
N HIS A 255 1.99 7.94 -8.77
CA HIS A 255 1.31 8.14 -7.49
C HIS A 255 2.22 7.63 -6.38
N VAL A 256 2.42 8.44 -5.34
CA VAL A 256 3.19 8.05 -4.16
C VAL A 256 2.27 8.03 -2.96
N THR A 257 2.29 6.94 -2.22
CA THR A 257 1.52 6.76 -0.99
C THR A 257 2.35 6.07 0.08
N ALA A 258 1.86 6.04 1.30
CA ALA A 258 2.34 5.20 2.38
C ALA A 258 1.19 4.28 2.84
N ASP A 259 1.52 3.19 3.48
CA ASP A 259 0.55 2.30 4.12
C ASP A 259 0.11 2.83 5.49
N HIS A 260 1.03 3.44 6.23
CA HIS A 260 0.79 4.13 7.51
C HIS A 260 1.88 5.18 7.77
N GLY A 261 1.79 5.85 8.90
CA GLY A 261 2.85 6.68 9.47
C GLY A 261 3.42 6.03 10.71
N MET A 262 4.33 6.74 11.38
CA MET A 262 4.95 6.31 12.63
C MET A 262 4.75 7.36 13.71
N VAL A 263 4.75 6.91 14.95
CA VAL A 263 4.81 7.74 16.18
C VAL A 263 6.02 7.33 16.99
N GLU A 264 6.59 8.27 17.76
CA GLU A 264 7.64 8.00 18.74
C GLU A 264 7.07 7.58 20.08
#